data_70e135809af0e1ed0e94e069385d0807
#
_entry.id   70e135809af0e1ed0e94e069385d0807
#
_cell.length_a   1.000
_cell.length_b   1.000
_cell.length_c   1.000
_cell.angle_alpha   90.00
_cell.angle_beta   90.00
_cell.angle_gamma   90.00
#
_symmetry.space_group_name_H-M   'P 1'
#
loop_
_entity.id
_entity.type
_entity.pdbx_description
1 polymer ?
#
loop_
_entity_poly.entity_id
_entity_poly.type
_entity_poly.pdbx_seq_one_letter_code
_entity_poly.pdbx_strand_id
1 'polypeptide(L)'
;MAVISRDEIASYCRLDEDALIDEAFLLAETMESRLRQKGAVDTAVTHATFCLAVKAMTLHELDHPGEKYPQGIQDMINELKFAKN
;
A
#
# COMPACT_ATOMS: atom_id res chain seq x y z
N MET A 1 2.01 -8.52 10.45
CA MET A 1 0.91 -9.11 9.67
C MET A 1 0.42 -8.09 8.65
N ALA A 2 0.30 -8.49 7.38
CA ALA A 2 -0.13 -7.58 6.32
C ALA A 2 -1.64 -7.36 6.39
N VAL A 3 -2.09 -6.12 6.17
CA VAL A 3 -3.51 -5.79 6.09
C VAL A 3 -4.11 -6.24 4.76
N ILE A 4 -3.26 -6.61 3.79
CA ILE A 4 -3.66 -7.01 2.45
C ILE A 4 -3.25 -8.46 2.25
N SER A 5 -4.15 -9.28 1.68
CA SER A 5 -3.83 -10.66 1.37
C SER A 5 -2.98 -10.75 0.10
N ARG A 6 -2.33 -11.91 -0.07
CA ARG A 6 -1.57 -12.23 -1.26
C ARG A 6 -2.44 -12.13 -2.52
N ASP A 7 -3.68 -12.62 -2.44
CA ASP A 7 -4.63 -12.59 -3.55
C ASP A 7 -5.02 -11.16 -3.92
N GLU A 8 -5.21 -10.29 -2.93
CA GLU A 8 -5.55 -8.90 -3.16
C GLU A 8 -4.43 -8.17 -3.90
N ILE A 9 -3.17 -8.39 -3.51
CA ILE A 9 -2.04 -7.73 -4.18
C ILE A 9 -1.84 -8.29 -5.58
N ALA A 10 -2.02 -9.59 -5.77
CA ALA A 10 -1.94 -10.22 -7.10
C ALA A 10 -2.97 -9.61 -8.04
N SER A 11 -4.20 -9.46 -7.58
CA SER A 11 -5.28 -8.89 -8.37
C SER A 11 -5.04 -7.42 -8.70
N TYR A 12 -4.65 -6.63 -7.70
CA TYR A 12 -4.42 -5.19 -7.89
C TYR A 12 -3.28 -4.92 -8.86
N CYS A 13 -2.17 -5.65 -8.73
CA CYS A 13 -0.99 -5.47 -9.56
C CYS A 13 -1.04 -6.29 -10.84
N ARG A 14 -2.10 -7.07 -11.05
CA ARG A 14 -2.30 -7.92 -12.23
C ARG A 14 -1.17 -8.91 -12.45
N LEU A 15 -0.79 -9.59 -11.38
CA LEU A 15 0.28 -10.58 -11.40
C LEU A 15 -0.31 -11.98 -11.41
N ASP A 16 0.28 -12.88 -12.19
CA ASP A 16 -0.17 -14.27 -12.28
C ASP A 16 0.95 -15.29 -12.03
N GLU A 17 2.20 -14.84 -11.93
CA GLU A 17 3.32 -15.72 -11.58
C GLU A 17 3.54 -15.71 -10.06
N ASP A 18 3.64 -16.90 -9.46
CA ASP A 18 3.79 -17.05 -8.02
C ASP A 18 5.01 -16.30 -7.47
N ALA A 19 6.14 -16.37 -8.16
CA ALA A 19 7.35 -15.69 -7.72
C ALA A 19 7.17 -14.16 -7.67
N LEU A 20 6.49 -13.60 -8.66
CA LEU A 20 6.21 -12.15 -8.71
C LEU A 20 5.18 -11.75 -7.65
N ILE A 21 4.20 -12.61 -7.41
CA ILE A 21 3.19 -12.36 -6.37
C ILE A 21 3.86 -12.36 -4.98
N ASP A 22 4.77 -13.30 -4.75
CA ASP A 22 5.50 -13.37 -3.47
C ASP A 22 6.33 -12.11 -3.24
N GLU A 23 7.05 -11.65 -4.27
CA GLU A 23 7.82 -10.39 -4.18
C GLU A 23 6.92 -9.20 -3.89
N ALA A 24 5.81 -9.09 -4.61
CA ALA A 24 4.85 -8.00 -4.43
C ALA A 24 4.23 -8.03 -3.03
N PHE A 25 3.95 -9.21 -2.50
CA PHE A 25 3.39 -9.34 -1.17
C PHE A 25 4.39 -8.89 -0.09
N LEU A 26 5.66 -9.28 -0.21
CA LEU A 26 6.71 -8.83 0.70
C LEU A 26 6.88 -7.31 0.62
N LEU A 27 6.82 -6.77 -0.60
CA LEU A 27 6.90 -5.32 -0.80
C LEU A 27 5.70 -4.62 -0.16
N ALA A 28 4.51 -5.20 -0.26
CA ALA A 28 3.30 -4.64 0.37
C ALA A 28 3.45 -4.58 1.89
N GLU A 29 4.04 -5.59 2.50
CA GLU A 29 4.32 -5.56 3.95
C GLU A 29 5.28 -4.41 4.30
N THR A 30 6.29 -4.19 3.47
CA THR A 30 7.23 -3.07 3.65
C THR A 30 6.51 -1.73 3.49
N MET A 31 5.65 -1.60 2.48
CA MET A 31 4.90 -0.37 2.24
C MET A 31 3.92 -0.08 3.40
N GLU A 32 3.29 -1.12 3.92
CA GLU A 32 2.42 -0.97 5.10
C GLU A 32 3.22 -0.41 6.29
N SER A 33 4.39 -0.97 6.55
CA SER A 33 5.26 -0.53 7.62
C SER A 33 5.68 0.93 7.43
N ARG A 34 6.07 1.31 6.22
CA ARG A 34 6.43 2.70 5.90
C ARG A 34 5.26 3.65 6.11
N LEU A 35 4.07 3.23 5.69
CA LEU A 35 2.87 4.04 5.84
C LEU A 35 2.56 4.31 7.31
N ARG A 36 2.69 3.29 8.16
CA ARG A 36 2.51 3.44 9.60
C ARG A 36 3.57 4.35 10.22
N GLN A 37 4.81 4.23 9.75
CA GLN A 37 5.92 5.09 10.22
C GLN A 37 5.69 6.55 9.87
N LYS A 38 4.99 6.83 8.79
CA LYS A 38 4.63 8.20 8.40
C LYS A 38 3.50 8.78 9.25
N GLY A 39 2.92 8.00 10.15
CA GLY A 39 1.85 8.45 11.02
C GLY A 39 0.44 8.14 10.52
N ALA A 40 0.32 7.34 9.46
CA ALA A 40 -0.99 6.94 8.96
C ALA A 40 -1.69 6.04 9.97
N VAL A 41 -3.00 6.21 10.11
CA VAL A 41 -3.79 5.41 11.04
C VAL A 41 -4.70 4.45 10.29
N ASP A 42 -4.85 3.25 10.85
CA ASP A 42 -5.73 2.21 10.33
C ASP A 42 -6.84 1.98 11.35
N THR A 43 -7.99 2.58 11.12
CA THR A 43 -9.16 2.45 11.97
C THR A 43 -10.32 1.89 11.17
N ALA A 44 -11.45 1.61 11.81
CA ALA A 44 -12.64 1.14 11.10
C ALA A 44 -13.07 2.14 10.01
N VAL A 45 -12.84 3.44 10.22
CA VAL A 45 -13.20 4.49 9.26
C VAL A 45 -12.20 4.59 8.12
N THR A 46 -10.90 4.44 8.42
CA THR A 46 -9.83 4.66 7.44
C THR A 46 -9.34 3.39 6.76
N HIS A 47 -9.82 2.22 7.20
CA HIS A 47 -9.26 0.93 6.77
C HIS A 47 -9.23 0.75 5.24
N ALA A 48 -10.32 1.06 4.56
CA ALA A 48 -10.40 0.91 3.10
C ALA A 48 -9.35 1.79 2.40
N THR A 49 -9.22 3.05 2.83
CA THR A 49 -8.23 3.97 2.27
C THR A 49 -6.81 3.53 2.61
N PHE A 50 -6.60 3.03 3.83
CA PHE A 50 -5.30 2.51 4.25
C PHE A 50 -4.87 1.34 3.35
N CYS A 51 -5.76 0.38 3.12
CA CYS A 51 -5.47 -0.77 2.25
C CYS A 51 -5.19 -0.32 0.81
N LEU A 52 -5.98 0.61 0.29
CA LEU A 52 -5.78 1.14 -1.05
C LEU A 52 -4.42 1.85 -1.16
N ALA A 53 -4.05 2.63 -0.16
CA ALA A 53 -2.75 3.32 -0.14
C ALA A 53 -1.60 2.31 -0.18
N VAL A 54 -1.66 1.23 0.61
CA VAL A 54 -0.64 0.19 0.60
C VAL A 54 -0.53 -0.45 -0.78
N LYS A 55 -1.65 -0.80 -1.40
CA LYS A 55 -1.67 -1.38 -2.75
C LYS A 55 -1.08 -0.42 -3.79
N ALA A 56 -1.49 0.84 -3.75
CA ALA A 56 -1.01 1.85 -4.69
C ALA A 56 0.49 2.13 -4.52
N MET A 57 0.97 2.21 -3.28
CA MET A 57 2.40 2.37 -3.01
C MET A 57 3.20 1.17 -3.53
N THR A 58 2.68 -0.04 -3.35
CA THR A 58 3.31 -1.27 -3.82
C THR A 58 3.44 -1.27 -5.34
N LEU A 59 2.34 -0.99 -6.04
CA LEU A 59 2.35 -0.95 -7.50
C LEU A 59 3.30 0.12 -8.02
N HIS A 60 3.28 1.30 -7.41
CA HIS A 60 4.19 2.38 -7.80
C HIS A 60 5.65 1.96 -7.64
N GLU A 61 6.00 1.30 -6.54
CA GLU A 61 7.36 0.83 -6.30
C GLU A 61 7.78 -0.25 -7.31
N LEU A 62 6.85 -1.10 -7.74
CA LEU A 62 7.13 -2.12 -8.76
C LEU A 62 7.38 -1.48 -10.13
N ASP A 63 6.58 -0.49 -10.50
CA ASP A 63 6.65 0.13 -11.82
C ASP A 63 7.67 1.28 -11.91
N HIS A 64 7.87 2.00 -10.80
CA HIS A 64 8.72 3.19 -10.75
C HIS A 64 9.57 3.19 -9.47
N PRO A 65 10.48 2.19 -9.33
CA PRO A 65 11.29 2.06 -8.10
C PRO A 65 12.11 3.32 -7.84
N GLY A 66 12.02 3.81 -6.61
CA GLY A 66 12.77 4.99 -6.17
C GLY A 66 12.20 6.32 -6.62
N GLU A 67 11.14 6.34 -7.42
CA GLU A 67 10.54 7.58 -7.88
C GLU A 67 9.54 8.13 -6.86
N LYS A 68 9.37 9.44 -6.90
CA LYS A 68 8.42 10.14 -6.04
C LYS A 68 7.00 9.69 -6.33
N TYR A 69 6.20 9.55 -5.28
CA TYR A 69 4.79 9.17 -5.44
C TYR A 69 4.00 10.23 -6.19
N PRO A 70 3.06 9.81 -7.09
CA PRO A 70 2.13 10.74 -7.71
C PRO A 70 1.27 11.45 -6.65
N GLN A 71 0.69 12.58 -7.04
CA GLN A 71 -0.11 13.40 -6.11
C GLN A 71 -1.27 12.63 -5.49
N GLY A 72 -1.92 11.74 -6.25
CA GLY A 72 -3.02 10.94 -5.73
C GLY A 72 -2.61 10.06 -4.54
N ILE A 73 -1.44 9.46 -4.60
CA ILE A 73 -0.92 8.63 -3.50
C ILE A 73 -0.53 9.52 -2.32
N GLN A 74 0.12 10.65 -2.60
CA GLN A 74 0.50 11.62 -1.56
C GLN A 74 -0.74 12.13 -0.81
N ASP A 75 -1.82 12.39 -1.53
CA ASP A 75 -3.09 12.84 -0.94
C ASP A 75 -3.68 11.78 -0.02
N MET A 76 -3.66 10.52 -0.44
CA MET A 76 -4.13 9.41 0.41
C MET A 76 -3.30 9.31 1.70
N ILE A 77 -1.98 9.41 1.58
CA ILE A 77 -1.09 9.36 2.74
C ILE A 77 -1.41 10.50 3.70
N ASN A 78 -1.57 11.71 3.19
CA ASN A 78 -1.89 12.87 4.01
C ASN A 78 -3.25 12.74 4.69
N GLU A 79 -4.24 12.25 3.97
CA GLU A 79 -5.57 11.97 4.52
C GLU A 79 -5.48 11.02 5.71
N LEU A 80 -4.70 9.94 5.57
CA LEU A 80 -4.52 8.96 6.64
C LEU A 80 -3.74 9.51 7.84
N LYS A 81 -2.77 10.38 7.58
CA LYS A 81 -1.96 10.99 8.64
C LYS A 81 -2.79 11.94 9.51
N PHE A 82 -3.73 12.63 8.92
CA PHE A 82 -4.53 13.65 9.60
C PHE A 82 -5.95 13.20 9.90
N ALA A 83 -6.25 11.92 9.70
CA ALA A 83 -7.56 11.37 10.02
C ALA A 83 -7.77 11.38 11.53
N LYS A 84 -8.98 11.72 11.93
CA LYS A 84 -9.39 11.69 13.35
C LYS A 84 -10.26 10.47 13.61
N ASN A 85 -9.99 9.84 14.73
CA ASN A 85 -10.76 8.68 15.17
C ASN A 85 -12.10 9.10 15.79
#